data_2f7b8771690f346b4be768fc0479d8e9
#
_entry.id   2f7b8771690f346b4be768fc0479d8e9
#
_cell.length_a   1.000
_cell.length_b   1.000
_cell.length_c   1.000
_cell.angle_alpha   90.00
_cell.angle_beta   90.00
_cell.angle_gamma   90.00
#
_symmetry.space_group_name_H-M   'P 1'
#
loop_
_entity.id
_entity.type
_entity.pdbx_description
1 polymer ?
#
loop_
_entity_poly.entity_id
_entity_poly.type
_entity_poly.pdbx_seq_one_letter_code
_entity_poly.pdbx_strand_id
1 'polypeptide(L)'
;MKYVVTGGAGFIGSHLIEKLVKQGDVVTVLDNLNTGKIENLKPVSKKINFVQNDIRDFEVLRSLMENVDGVFHQAAMASVQDSFRIPEKFHDVNVNGTENIFKIAKEFGIKVVYASSSSVYGDTSILPTTESDEKRPINPYAKTKLEKDKLADQYAKNGLKVIGLRYFNVFGPRQSKEYAGVIKLFLERIQQGLPPLVNGDGLQIRDFVHVDDAVNANILSMESDIDFEFFNIGTDTTISVLDLANMIIKFSGLELKPIHRPPVPGDVKTTEADITKAKMMLKWKPATSIENWLKSAVLDVKNNL
;
A
#
# COMPACT_ATOMS: atom_id res chain seq x y z
N MET A 1 7.07 -21.87 -4.56
CA MET A 1 8.08 -20.91 -4.96
C MET A 1 8.81 -20.39 -3.72
N LYS A 2 9.96 -19.68 -3.88
CA LYS A 2 10.71 -19.02 -2.81
C LYS A 2 10.68 -17.52 -3.01
N TYR A 3 10.21 -16.77 -2.03
CA TYR A 3 10.08 -15.32 -2.16
C TYR A 3 10.76 -14.58 -1.01
N VAL A 4 11.32 -13.40 -1.32
CA VAL A 4 11.66 -12.40 -0.31
C VAL A 4 10.55 -11.35 -0.28
N VAL A 5 10.05 -11.05 0.92
CA VAL A 5 9.09 -9.96 1.15
C VAL A 5 9.73 -8.91 2.04
N THR A 6 10.06 -7.74 1.50
CA THR A 6 10.55 -6.62 2.30
C THR A 6 9.37 -5.80 2.83
N GLY A 7 9.48 -5.27 4.06
CA GLY A 7 8.36 -4.60 4.72
C GLY A 7 7.24 -5.58 5.12
N GLY A 8 7.61 -6.84 5.34
CA GLY A 8 6.64 -7.90 5.58
C GLY A 8 5.94 -7.86 6.93
N ALA A 9 6.49 -7.19 7.94
CA ALA A 9 5.82 -6.95 9.22
C ALA A 9 4.85 -5.76 9.18
N GLY A 10 4.79 -5.06 8.04
CA GLY A 10 3.88 -3.95 7.79
C GLY A 10 2.44 -4.38 7.46
N PHE A 11 1.61 -3.40 7.12
CA PHE A 11 0.19 -3.60 6.80
C PHE A 11 -0.01 -4.54 5.61
N ILE A 12 0.37 -4.12 4.39
CA ILE A 12 0.17 -4.92 3.17
C ILE A 12 1.05 -6.17 3.18
N GLY A 13 2.32 -6.03 3.58
CA GLY A 13 3.29 -7.13 3.60
C GLY A 13 2.84 -8.33 4.44
N SER A 14 2.25 -8.10 5.62
CA SER A 14 1.81 -9.18 6.50
C SER A 14 0.64 -9.99 5.92
N HIS A 15 -0.31 -9.34 5.24
CA HIS A 15 -1.38 -10.03 4.52
C HIS A 15 -0.85 -10.83 3.32
N LEU A 16 0.09 -10.24 2.57
CA LEU A 16 0.75 -10.92 1.45
C LEU A 16 1.46 -12.20 1.91
N ILE A 17 2.23 -12.13 3.00
CA ILE A 17 2.95 -13.27 3.57
C ILE A 17 1.97 -14.37 3.98
N GLU A 18 0.87 -14.05 4.66
CA GLU A 18 -0.14 -15.05 5.02
C GLU A 18 -0.70 -15.77 3.80
N LYS A 19 -0.95 -15.04 2.71
CA LYS A 19 -1.46 -15.59 1.46
C LYS A 19 -0.43 -16.51 0.80
N LEU A 20 0.83 -16.09 0.69
CA LEU A 20 1.92 -16.89 0.12
C LEU A 20 2.14 -18.17 0.92
N VAL A 21 2.22 -18.08 2.26
CA VAL A 21 2.36 -19.26 3.13
C VAL A 21 1.18 -20.22 2.98
N LYS A 22 -0.04 -19.70 2.82
CA LYS A 22 -1.23 -20.53 2.59
C LYS A 22 -1.19 -21.25 1.24
N GLN A 23 -0.54 -20.66 0.22
CA GLN A 23 -0.28 -21.29 -1.08
C GLN A 23 0.84 -22.33 -1.05
N GLY A 24 1.57 -22.43 0.06
CA GLY A 24 2.70 -23.39 0.22
C GLY A 24 4.04 -22.80 -0.19
N ASP A 25 4.14 -21.50 -0.37
CA ASP A 25 5.39 -20.84 -0.73
C ASP A 25 6.34 -20.72 0.47
N VAL A 26 7.65 -20.71 0.19
CA VAL A 26 8.71 -20.45 1.15
C VAL A 26 8.97 -18.94 1.19
N VAL A 27 8.79 -18.33 2.34
CA VAL A 27 8.87 -16.88 2.47
C VAL A 27 9.97 -16.47 3.43
N THR A 28 10.90 -15.66 2.94
CA THR A 28 11.85 -14.90 3.77
C THR A 28 11.35 -13.46 3.89
N VAL A 29 11.26 -12.99 5.12
CA VAL A 29 10.76 -11.65 5.46
C VAL A 29 11.90 -10.77 5.90
N LEU A 30 12.09 -9.62 5.27
CA LEU A 30 13.00 -8.57 5.73
C LEU A 30 12.19 -7.35 6.19
N ASP A 31 12.36 -6.97 7.46
CA ASP A 31 11.73 -5.78 8.03
C ASP A 31 12.59 -5.21 9.15
N ASN A 32 12.76 -3.89 9.21
CA ASN A 32 13.52 -3.24 10.27
C ASN A 32 12.66 -2.88 11.49
N LEU A 33 11.35 -3.18 11.45
CA LEU A 33 10.36 -2.90 12.48
C LEU A 33 10.23 -1.39 12.83
N ASN A 34 10.60 -0.50 11.90
CA ASN A 34 10.42 0.93 12.12
C ASN A 34 8.95 1.31 12.24
N THR A 35 8.08 0.66 11.44
CA THR A 35 6.62 0.81 11.47
C THR A 35 5.89 -0.53 11.41
N GLY A 36 6.56 -1.55 10.92
CA GLY A 36 6.12 -2.93 10.98
C GLY A 36 6.05 -3.44 12.42
N LYS A 37 5.16 -4.39 12.68
CA LYS A 37 4.95 -5.00 14.00
C LYS A 37 5.12 -6.50 13.88
N ILE A 38 5.99 -7.07 14.70
CA ILE A 38 6.24 -8.52 14.70
C ILE A 38 4.95 -9.33 15.01
N GLU A 39 4.02 -8.71 15.74
CA GLU A 39 2.70 -9.26 16.04
C GLU A 39 1.89 -9.59 14.79
N ASN A 40 2.06 -8.81 13.71
CA ASN A 40 1.39 -9.04 12.44
C ASN A 40 1.81 -10.37 11.79
N LEU A 41 2.97 -10.91 12.16
CA LEU A 41 3.52 -12.16 11.63
C LEU A 41 3.20 -13.37 12.51
N LYS A 42 2.62 -13.19 13.71
CA LYS A 42 2.29 -14.30 14.64
C LYS A 42 1.56 -15.47 13.98
N PRO A 43 0.55 -15.27 13.11
CA PRO A 43 -0.21 -16.38 12.51
C PRO A 43 0.67 -17.32 11.67
N VAL A 44 1.77 -16.81 11.12
CA VAL A 44 2.65 -17.56 10.20
C VAL A 44 4.09 -17.69 10.70
N SER A 45 4.40 -17.24 11.91
CA SER A 45 5.76 -17.11 12.44
C SER A 45 6.60 -18.39 12.37
N LYS A 46 5.98 -19.57 12.48
CA LYS A 46 6.64 -20.88 12.39
C LYS A 46 6.92 -21.34 10.94
N LYS A 47 6.39 -20.62 9.94
CA LYS A 47 6.42 -21.01 8.53
C LYS A 47 7.23 -20.04 7.65
N ILE A 48 7.83 -19.03 8.27
CA ILE A 48 8.61 -18.00 7.59
C ILE A 48 10.02 -17.91 8.19
N ASN A 49 10.95 -17.42 7.37
CA ASN A 49 12.24 -16.95 7.85
C ASN A 49 12.17 -15.45 8.06
N PHE A 50 12.26 -14.97 9.31
CA PHE A 50 12.23 -13.53 9.61
C PHE A 50 13.64 -13.00 9.88
N VAL A 51 14.03 -11.96 9.16
CA VAL A 51 15.30 -11.25 9.29
C VAL A 51 15.01 -9.79 9.63
N GLN A 52 15.39 -9.37 10.83
CA GLN A 52 15.27 -7.97 11.23
C GLN A 52 16.46 -7.18 10.70
N ASN A 53 16.28 -6.51 9.57
CA ASN A 53 17.31 -5.65 8.99
C ASN A 53 16.68 -4.61 8.06
N ASP A 54 17.50 -3.68 7.54
CA ASP A 54 17.08 -2.56 6.69
C ASP A 54 17.40 -2.88 5.21
N ILE A 55 16.53 -2.41 4.30
CA ILE A 55 16.73 -2.55 2.84
C ILE A 55 17.93 -1.76 2.32
N ARG A 56 18.55 -0.92 3.13
CA ARG A 56 19.79 -0.21 2.80
C ARG A 56 21.04 -1.04 3.06
N ASP A 57 20.92 -2.14 3.79
CA ASP A 57 22.02 -3.10 3.99
C ASP A 57 22.13 -4.00 2.75
N PHE A 58 23.01 -3.62 1.83
CA PHE A 58 23.17 -4.27 0.54
C PHE A 58 23.62 -5.73 0.67
N GLU A 59 24.54 -6.03 1.59
CA GLU A 59 25.09 -7.38 1.75
C GLU A 59 24.05 -8.36 2.31
N VAL A 60 23.27 -7.91 3.28
CA VAL A 60 22.16 -8.72 3.81
C VAL A 60 21.12 -8.95 2.72
N LEU A 61 20.68 -7.90 2.02
CA LEU A 61 19.74 -8.05 0.90
C LEU A 61 20.25 -9.06 -0.13
N ARG A 62 21.53 -8.92 -0.53
CA ARG A 62 22.13 -9.78 -1.54
C ARG A 62 22.11 -11.25 -1.11
N SER A 63 22.47 -11.54 0.16
CA SER A 63 22.43 -12.90 0.70
C SER A 63 21.01 -13.49 0.76
N LEU A 64 19.99 -12.67 1.07
CA LEU A 64 18.60 -13.11 1.14
C LEU A 64 17.95 -13.31 -0.23
N MET A 65 18.41 -12.59 -1.24
CA MET A 65 17.89 -12.65 -2.60
C MET A 65 18.57 -13.73 -3.46
N GLU A 66 19.59 -14.38 -2.97
CA GLU A 66 20.23 -15.48 -3.66
C GLU A 66 19.30 -16.71 -3.73
N ASN A 67 19.13 -17.29 -4.91
CA ASN A 67 18.31 -18.49 -5.16
C ASN A 67 16.82 -18.37 -4.79
N VAL A 68 16.21 -17.16 -4.99
CA VAL A 68 14.77 -16.94 -4.86
C VAL A 68 14.12 -16.76 -6.24
N ASP A 69 12.82 -17.04 -6.32
CA ASP A 69 12.04 -16.95 -7.55
C ASP A 69 11.51 -15.54 -7.80
N GLY A 70 11.41 -14.71 -6.76
CA GLY A 70 10.93 -13.33 -6.86
C GLY A 70 11.02 -12.54 -5.58
N VAL A 71 10.84 -11.22 -5.71
CA VAL A 71 10.83 -10.27 -4.59
C VAL A 71 9.55 -9.45 -4.59
N PHE A 72 8.84 -9.44 -3.47
CA PHE A 72 7.78 -8.49 -3.18
C PHE A 72 8.33 -7.35 -2.32
N HIS A 73 8.46 -6.18 -2.90
CA HIS A 73 9.05 -5.03 -2.22
C HIS A 73 7.98 -4.08 -1.69
N GLN A 74 7.56 -4.30 -0.43
CA GLN A 74 6.58 -3.47 0.27
C GLN A 74 7.21 -2.47 1.25
N ALA A 75 8.50 -2.60 1.57
CA ALA A 75 9.19 -1.69 2.48
C ALA A 75 9.21 -0.26 1.95
N ALA A 76 8.76 0.68 2.75
CA ALA A 76 8.82 2.11 2.47
C ALA A 76 8.47 2.92 3.72
N MET A 77 8.96 4.14 3.82
CA MET A 77 8.38 5.18 4.65
C MET A 77 7.19 5.79 3.92
N ALA A 78 6.01 5.88 4.56
CA ALA A 78 4.75 6.19 3.88
C ALA A 78 3.99 7.41 4.45
N SER A 79 4.44 8.01 5.56
CA SER A 79 3.80 9.19 6.16
C SER A 79 4.03 10.44 5.32
N VAL A 80 2.97 10.98 4.71
CA VAL A 80 3.05 12.25 3.98
C VAL A 80 3.53 13.38 4.91
N GLN A 81 3.01 13.46 6.14
CA GLN A 81 3.38 14.53 7.08
C GLN A 81 4.84 14.44 7.52
N ASP A 82 5.34 13.22 7.81
CA ASP A 82 6.75 13.04 8.18
C ASP A 82 7.68 13.31 7.01
N SER A 83 7.24 13.09 5.77
CA SER A 83 8.05 13.37 4.59
C SER A 83 8.43 14.85 4.43
N PHE A 84 7.63 15.76 4.97
CA PHE A 84 7.98 17.19 5.03
C PHE A 84 9.04 17.50 6.09
N ARG A 85 9.10 16.70 7.17
CA ARG A 85 10.01 16.92 8.30
C ARG A 85 11.40 16.31 8.08
N ILE A 86 11.46 15.16 7.43
CA ILE A 86 12.70 14.39 7.22
C ILE A 86 12.81 13.87 5.76
N PRO A 87 12.75 14.76 4.74
CA PRO A 87 12.69 14.35 3.33
C PRO A 87 13.91 13.52 2.88
N GLU A 88 15.11 13.82 3.40
CA GLU A 88 16.33 13.06 3.06
C GLU A 88 16.23 11.60 3.51
N LYS A 89 15.65 11.33 4.69
CA LYS A 89 15.46 9.97 5.17
C LYS A 89 14.43 9.22 4.31
N PHE A 90 13.38 9.91 3.84
CA PHE A 90 12.42 9.34 2.90
C PHE A 90 13.08 8.96 1.58
N HIS A 91 13.94 9.83 1.05
CA HIS A 91 14.70 9.54 -0.17
C HIS A 91 15.63 8.35 0.05
N ASP A 92 16.43 8.36 1.11
CA ASP A 92 17.40 7.32 1.41
C ASP A 92 16.75 5.94 1.56
N VAL A 93 15.64 5.84 2.31
CA VAL A 93 14.93 4.57 2.46
C VAL A 93 14.17 4.18 1.19
N ASN A 94 13.36 5.10 0.65
CA ASN A 94 12.42 4.75 -0.43
C ASN A 94 13.12 4.62 -1.78
N VAL A 95 14.14 5.44 -2.07
CA VAL A 95 14.81 5.46 -3.37
C VAL A 95 16.08 4.62 -3.33
N ASN A 96 17.05 4.95 -2.47
CA ASN A 96 18.32 4.22 -2.42
C ASN A 96 18.13 2.76 -1.97
N GLY A 97 17.27 2.51 -0.95
CA GLY A 97 16.93 1.15 -0.54
C GLY A 97 16.24 0.34 -1.64
N THR A 98 15.37 0.97 -2.46
CA THR A 98 14.77 0.30 -3.63
C THR A 98 15.80 0.03 -4.71
N GLU A 99 16.72 0.97 -4.95
CA GLU A 99 17.79 0.78 -5.94
C GLU A 99 18.67 -0.41 -5.61
N ASN A 100 18.99 -0.64 -4.34
CA ASN A 100 19.71 -1.84 -3.90
C ASN A 100 18.99 -3.12 -4.33
N ILE A 101 17.67 -3.20 -4.11
CA ILE A 101 16.85 -4.34 -4.52
C ILE A 101 16.88 -4.53 -6.04
N PHE A 102 16.74 -3.46 -6.81
CA PHE A 102 16.76 -3.53 -8.27
C PHE A 102 18.12 -3.95 -8.83
N LYS A 103 19.23 -3.47 -8.24
CA LYS A 103 20.60 -3.89 -8.59
C LYS A 103 20.78 -5.38 -8.41
N ILE A 104 20.43 -5.89 -7.24
CA ILE A 104 20.58 -7.31 -6.89
C ILE A 104 19.63 -8.17 -7.73
N ALA A 105 18.37 -7.76 -7.87
CA ALA A 105 17.39 -8.50 -8.65
C ALA A 105 17.80 -8.62 -10.14
N LYS A 106 18.38 -7.55 -10.69
CA LYS A 106 18.94 -7.55 -12.05
C LYS A 106 20.14 -8.51 -12.17
N GLU A 107 21.04 -8.50 -11.18
CA GLU A 107 22.21 -9.39 -11.15
C GLU A 107 21.79 -10.86 -11.18
N PHE A 108 20.76 -11.22 -10.39
CA PHE A 108 20.30 -12.60 -10.27
C PHE A 108 19.17 -12.98 -11.24
N GLY A 109 18.70 -12.07 -12.08
CA GLY A 109 17.59 -12.32 -13.01
C GLY A 109 16.23 -12.53 -12.32
N ILE A 110 16.02 -11.93 -11.14
CA ILE A 110 14.84 -12.10 -10.29
C ILE A 110 13.79 -11.05 -10.65
N LYS A 111 12.52 -11.47 -10.74
CA LYS A 111 11.38 -10.56 -10.90
C LYS A 111 11.06 -9.82 -9.61
N VAL A 112 10.75 -8.52 -9.71
CA VAL A 112 10.35 -7.67 -8.59
C VAL A 112 8.93 -7.15 -8.80
N VAL A 113 8.07 -7.29 -7.80
CA VAL A 113 6.80 -6.57 -7.71
C VAL A 113 6.89 -5.60 -6.53
N TYR A 114 6.67 -4.30 -6.77
CA TYR A 114 6.89 -3.30 -5.72
C TYR A 114 5.72 -2.34 -5.52
N ALA A 115 5.62 -1.84 -4.29
CA ALA A 115 4.65 -0.84 -3.87
C ALA A 115 5.01 0.55 -4.41
N SER A 116 4.34 1.00 -5.48
CA SER A 116 4.25 2.39 -5.88
C SER A 116 3.02 3.04 -5.21
N SER A 117 2.51 4.16 -5.72
CA SER A 117 1.40 4.88 -5.11
C SER A 117 0.70 5.79 -6.13
N SER A 118 -0.62 5.93 -6.01
CA SER A 118 -1.41 6.94 -6.74
C SER A 118 -0.97 8.38 -6.45
N SER A 119 -0.27 8.61 -5.34
CA SER A 119 0.27 9.93 -5.00
C SER A 119 1.22 10.51 -6.05
N VAL A 120 1.77 9.68 -6.95
CA VAL A 120 2.61 10.13 -8.08
C VAL A 120 1.86 11.06 -9.03
N TYR A 121 0.53 10.92 -9.14
CA TYR A 121 -0.31 11.76 -10.01
C TYR A 121 -0.55 13.16 -9.45
N GLY A 122 -0.47 13.33 -8.11
CA GLY A 122 -0.78 14.59 -7.44
C GLY A 122 -2.28 14.93 -7.47
N ASP A 123 -2.59 16.22 -7.52
CA ASP A 123 -3.97 16.73 -7.60
C ASP A 123 -4.36 16.91 -9.08
N THR A 124 -4.72 15.80 -9.74
CA THR A 124 -5.13 15.82 -11.16
C THR A 124 -6.60 16.14 -11.31
N SER A 125 -6.95 16.86 -12.40
CA SER A 125 -8.34 17.08 -12.84
C SER A 125 -8.81 16.05 -13.87
N ILE A 126 -7.92 15.15 -14.33
CA ILE A 126 -8.25 14.09 -15.28
C ILE A 126 -8.65 12.86 -14.47
N LEU A 127 -9.92 12.49 -14.54
CA LEU A 127 -10.53 11.39 -13.79
C LEU A 127 -11.45 10.56 -14.70
N PRO A 128 -11.45 9.23 -14.53
CA PRO A 128 -10.54 8.46 -13.71
C PRO A 128 -9.10 8.52 -14.22
N THR A 129 -8.12 8.43 -13.29
CA THR A 129 -6.70 8.55 -13.60
C THR A 129 -6.15 7.26 -14.19
N THR A 130 -5.50 7.36 -15.36
CA THR A 130 -4.83 6.25 -16.05
C THR A 130 -3.33 6.20 -15.75
N GLU A 131 -2.67 5.06 -16.02
CA GLU A 131 -1.22 4.94 -15.83
C GLU A 131 -0.39 5.80 -16.80
N SER A 132 -0.97 6.24 -17.91
CA SER A 132 -0.34 7.14 -18.89
C SER A 132 -0.39 8.61 -18.48
N ASP A 133 -1.30 9.00 -17.57
CA ASP A 133 -1.47 10.39 -17.19
C ASP A 133 -0.20 10.99 -16.56
N GLU A 134 -0.10 12.30 -16.67
CA GLU A 134 1.06 13.04 -16.17
C GLU A 134 1.23 12.87 -14.65
N LYS A 135 2.48 12.74 -14.21
CA LYS A 135 2.84 12.58 -12.80
C LYS A 135 3.29 13.93 -12.25
N ARG A 136 2.53 14.47 -11.29
CA ARG A 136 2.77 15.78 -10.66
C ARG A 136 2.77 15.67 -9.12
N PRO A 137 3.77 14.99 -8.52
CA PRO A 137 3.81 14.75 -7.09
C PRO A 137 3.87 16.07 -6.30
N ILE A 138 2.98 16.25 -5.32
CA ILE A 138 2.81 17.50 -4.56
C ILE A 138 3.46 17.50 -3.17
N ASN A 139 4.04 16.38 -2.75
CA ASN A 139 4.71 16.26 -1.46
C ASN A 139 5.98 15.39 -1.57
N PRO A 140 6.91 15.45 -0.59
CA PRO A 140 8.16 14.70 -0.66
C PRO A 140 7.99 13.18 -0.74
N TYR A 141 7.02 12.60 -0.02
CA TYR A 141 6.69 11.18 -0.15
C TYR A 141 6.33 10.81 -1.60
N ALA A 142 5.41 11.55 -2.21
CA ALA A 142 4.98 11.32 -3.59
C ALA A 142 6.16 11.45 -4.58
N LYS A 143 7.10 12.39 -4.33
CA LYS A 143 8.32 12.52 -5.13
C LYS A 143 9.18 11.27 -5.06
N THR A 144 9.39 10.70 -3.86
CA THR A 144 10.16 9.44 -3.73
C THR A 144 9.48 8.27 -4.45
N LYS A 145 8.14 8.22 -4.46
CA LYS A 145 7.40 7.18 -5.20
C LYS A 145 7.57 7.34 -6.72
N LEU A 146 7.54 8.58 -7.23
CA LEU A 146 7.81 8.83 -8.64
C LEU A 146 9.27 8.53 -9.03
N GLU A 147 10.22 8.80 -8.15
CA GLU A 147 11.62 8.45 -8.37
C GLU A 147 11.82 6.93 -8.44
N LYS A 148 11.13 6.15 -7.59
CA LYS A 148 11.09 4.68 -7.70
C LYS A 148 10.55 4.23 -9.05
N ASP A 149 9.46 4.84 -9.54
CA ASP A 149 8.88 4.50 -10.84
C ASP A 149 9.88 4.81 -11.98
N LYS A 150 10.63 5.92 -11.91
CA LYS A 150 11.70 6.25 -12.87
C LYS A 150 12.86 5.26 -12.80
N LEU A 151 13.28 4.85 -11.59
CA LEU A 151 14.28 3.80 -11.43
C LEU A 151 13.81 2.48 -12.05
N ALA A 152 12.56 2.09 -11.80
CA ALA A 152 11.99 0.86 -12.38
C ALA A 152 12.05 0.88 -13.91
N ASP A 153 11.64 1.99 -14.56
CA ASP A 153 11.74 2.16 -16.01
C ASP A 153 13.20 2.07 -16.49
N GLN A 154 14.14 2.73 -15.79
CA GLN A 154 15.57 2.69 -16.13
C GLN A 154 16.13 1.26 -16.02
N TYR A 155 15.81 0.54 -14.95
CA TYR A 155 16.30 -0.82 -14.74
C TYR A 155 15.64 -1.83 -15.68
N ALA A 156 14.36 -1.64 -16.02
CA ALA A 156 13.63 -2.46 -16.99
C ALA A 156 14.24 -2.35 -18.39
N LYS A 157 14.59 -1.15 -18.85
CA LYS A 157 15.35 -0.93 -20.11
C LYS A 157 16.69 -1.66 -20.15
N ASN A 158 17.22 -2.03 -19.00
CA ASN A 158 18.46 -2.78 -18.83
C ASN A 158 18.23 -4.25 -18.45
N GLY A 159 17.01 -4.78 -18.65
CA GLY A 159 16.67 -6.19 -18.53
C GLY A 159 16.15 -6.66 -17.17
N LEU A 160 15.89 -5.77 -16.20
CA LEU A 160 15.20 -6.14 -14.96
C LEU A 160 13.71 -6.40 -15.25
N LYS A 161 13.19 -7.52 -14.76
CA LYS A 161 11.75 -7.78 -14.72
C LYS A 161 11.13 -7.12 -13.49
N VAL A 162 10.33 -6.07 -13.70
CA VAL A 162 9.81 -5.27 -12.59
C VAL A 162 8.41 -4.73 -12.86
N ILE A 163 7.50 -4.92 -11.89
CA ILE A 163 6.13 -4.40 -11.94
C ILE A 163 5.89 -3.46 -10.77
N GLY A 164 5.42 -2.26 -11.06
CA GLY A 164 5.03 -1.26 -10.09
C GLY A 164 3.53 -1.20 -9.87
N LEU A 165 3.08 -1.39 -8.63
CA LEU A 165 1.67 -1.29 -8.27
C LEU A 165 1.39 0.08 -7.64
N ARG A 166 0.70 0.96 -8.37
CA ARG A 166 0.25 2.27 -7.89
C ARG A 166 -1.00 2.10 -7.07
N TYR A 167 -0.82 1.81 -5.78
CA TYR A 167 -1.96 1.66 -4.87
C TYR A 167 -2.69 2.98 -4.69
N PHE A 168 -4.01 2.92 -4.79
CA PHE A 168 -4.90 3.95 -4.30
C PHE A 168 -5.07 3.79 -2.77
N ASN A 169 -6.16 4.20 -2.17
CA ASN A 169 -6.23 4.20 -0.71
C ASN A 169 -6.50 2.79 -0.16
N VAL A 170 -5.43 2.06 0.16
CA VAL A 170 -5.56 0.71 0.71
C VAL A 170 -6.10 0.78 2.13
N PHE A 171 -7.12 -0.02 2.43
CA PHE A 171 -7.72 -0.14 3.77
C PHE A 171 -7.84 -1.60 4.19
N GLY A 172 -8.04 -1.83 5.50
CA GLY A 172 -8.23 -3.17 6.06
C GLY A 172 -7.57 -3.34 7.43
N PRO A 173 -7.60 -4.58 7.98
CA PRO A 173 -6.98 -4.90 9.25
C PRO A 173 -5.47 -4.62 9.28
N ARG A 174 -4.90 -4.38 10.45
CA ARG A 174 -3.45 -4.13 10.69
C ARG A 174 -2.89 -2.83 10.11
N GLN A 175 -3.72 -1.95 9.55
CA GLN A 175 -3.24 -0.63 9.15
C GLN A 175 -2.65 0.10 10.38
N SER A 176 -1.43 0.66 10.28
CA SER A 176 -0.78 1.32 11.42
C SER A 176 -1.45 2.67 11.74
N LYS A 177 -1.29 3.14 12.99
CA LYS A 177 -1.84 4.44 13.41
C LYS A 177 -1.10 5.61 12.77
N GLU A 178 0.20 5.46 12.58
CA GLU A 178 1.08 6.48 12.02
C GLU A 178 0.76 6.77 10.54
N TYR A 179 0.25 5.76 9.84
CA TYR A 179 -0.17 5.87 8.43
C TYR A 179 -1.66 5.57 8.28
N ALA A 180 -2.42 5.74 9.38
CA ALA A 180 -3.82 5.38 9.41
C ALA A 180 -4.59 6.19 8.38
N GLY A 181 -5.11 5.49 7.40
CA GLY A 181 -6.15 6.01 6.54
C GLY A 181 -7.37 6.40 7.37
N VAL A 182 -8.15 7.30 6.84
CA VAL A 182 -9.35 7.87 7.46
C VAL A 182 -10.32 6.83 8.03
N ILE A 183 -10.45 5.67 7.37
CA ILE A 183 -11.33 4.56 7.81
C ILE A 183 -10.94 4.08 9.21
N LYS A 184 -9.68 3.78 9.43
CA LYS A 184 -9.21 3.29 10.73
C LYS A 184 -9.44 4.33 11.83
N LEU A 185 -9.11 5.59 11.56
CA LEU A 185 -9.31 6.69 12.52
C LEU A 185 -10.79 6.85 12.89
N PHE A 186 -11.69 6.71 11.91
CA PHE A 186 -13.13 6.79 12.17
C PHE A 186 -13.63 5.61 12.99
N LEU A 187 -13.19 4.38 12.68
CA LEU A 187 -13.56 3.20 13.45
C LEU A 187 -13.06 3.26 14.90
N GLU A 188 -11.82 3.71 15.15
CA GLU A 188 -11.28 3.88 16.50
C GLU A 188 -12.07 4.91 17.32
N ARG A 189 -12.55 5.97 16.68
CA ARG A 189 -13.41 6.95 17.36
C ARG A 189 -14.79 6.39 17.67
N ILE A 190 -15.41 5.70 16.73
CA ILE A 190 -16.69 5.03 16.93
C ILE A 190 -16.60 3.99 18.06
N GLN A 191 -15.50 3.25 18.14
CA GLN A 191 -15.23 2.32 19.27
C GLN A 191 -15.25 3.03 20.63
N GLN A 192 -14.85 4.29 20.68
CA GLN A 192 -14.86 5.10 21.90
C GLN A 192 -16.18 5.85 22.11
N GLY A 193 -17.21 5.62 21.30
CA GLY A 193 -18.45 6.37 21.34
C GLY A 193 -18.32 7.83 20.90
N LEU A 194 -17.22 8.17 20.19
CA LEU A 194 -16.88 9.53 19.76
C LEU A 194 -17.15 9.74 18.26
N PRO A 195 -17.54 10.96 17.84
CA PRO A 195 -17.80 11.27 16.44
C PRO A 195 -16.51 11.26 15.60
N PRO A 196 -16.57 10.80 14.34
CA PRO A 196 -15.48 10.93 13.38
C PRO A 196 -14.98 12.38 13.23
N LEU A 197 -13.67 12.56 13.00
CA LEU A 197 -13.05 13.85 12.77
C LEU A 197 -12.74 14.02 11.28
N VAL A 198 -13.44 14.92 10.63
CA VAL A 198 -13.33 15.20 9.20
C VAL A 198 -12.46 16.43 8.98
N ASN A 199 -11.36 16.31 8.23
CA ASN A 199 -10.50 17.43 7.89
C ASN A 199 -11.14 18.23 6.73
N GLY A 200 -11.17 19.56 6.85
CA GLY A 200 -11.85 20.44 5.90
C GLY A 200 -13.36 20.25 5.87
N ASP A 201 -13.96 20.40 4.71
CA ASP A 201 -15.40 20.21 4.46
C ASP A 201 -15.79 18.73 4.29
N GLY A 202 -14.82 17.84 4.12
CA GLY A 202 -15.03 16.42 3.90
C GLY A 202 -15.45 16.03 2.48
N LEU A 203 -15.45 16.98 1.55
CA LEU A 203 -15.82 16.74 0.15
C LEU A 203 -14.70 16.11 -0.68
N GLN A 204 -13.52 15.92 -0.10
CA GLN A 204 -12.43 15.20 -0.77
C GLN A 204 -12.84 13.75 -1.06
N ILE A 205 -12.67 13.36 -2.32
CA ILE A 205 -13.10 12.05 -2.85
C ILE A 205 -11.92 11.06 -2.85
N ARG A 206 -12.20 9.81 -2.47
CA ARG A 206 -11.20 8.75 -2.42
C ARG A 206 -11.72 7.46 -3.05
N ASP A 207 -10.83 6.82 -3.80
CA ASP A 207 -10.95 5.43 -4.22
C ASP A 207 -10.28 4.55 -3.16
N PHE A 208 -11.05 3.66 -2.55
CA PHE A 208 -10.58 2.77 -1.48
C PHE A 208 -10.54 1.32 -1.95
N VAL A 209 -9.37 0.70 -1.89
CA VAL A 209 -9.16 -0.71 -2.24
C VAL A 209 -8.83 -1.54 -0.99
N HIS A 210 -9.47 -2.69 -0.82
CA HIS A 210 -9.20 -3.56 0.32
C HIS A 210 -7.81 -4.21 0.22
N VAL A 211 -7.18 -4.44 1.36
CA VAL A 211 -5.83 -5.03 1.43
C VAL A 211 -5.74 -6.39 0.75
N ASP A 212 -6.77 -7.24 0.84
CA ASP A 212 -6.76 -8.55 0.16
C ASP A 212 -6.78 -8.40 -1.36
N ASP A 213 -7.45 -7.39 -1.90
CA ASP A 213 -7.44 -7.08 -3.33
C ASP A 213 -6.06 -6.58 -3.77
N ALA A 214 -5.41 -5.73 -2.95
CA ALA A 214 -4.03 -5.30 -3.20
C ALA A 214 -3.05 -6.49 -3.14
N VAL A 215 -3.22 -7.42 -2.20
CA VAL A 215 -2.45 -8.68 -2.12
C VAL A 215 -2.64 -9.54 -3.37
N ASN A 216 -3.88 -9.70 -3.83
CA ASN A 216 -4.14 -10.45 -5.06
C ASN A 216 -3.48 -9.80 -6.27
N ALA A 217 -3.45 -8.47 -6.37
CA ALA A 217 -2.73 -7.77 -7.44
C ALA A 217 -1.22 -8.05 -7.40
N ASN A 218 -0.59 -8.10 -6.21
CA ASN A 218 0.81 -8.49 -6.08
C ASN A 218 1.08 -9.89 -6.63
N ILE A 219 0.27 -10.87 -6.22
CA ILE A 219 0.45 -12.27 -6.61
C ILE A 219 0.25 -12.43 -8.12
N LEU A 220 -0.83 -11.91 -8.68
CA LEU A 220 -1.08 -11.97 -10.13
C LEU A 220 0.02 -11.27 -10.94
N SER A 221 0.58 -10.17 -10.43
CA SER A 221 1.71 -9.49 -11.07
C SER A 221 2.97 -10.35 -11.06
N MET A 222 3.26 -11.03 -9.94
CA MET A 222 4.41 -11.92 -9.83
C MET A 222 4.28 -13.13 -10.76
N GLU A 223 3.09 -13.73 -10.84
CA GLU A 223 2.78 -14.91 -11.63
C GLU A 223 2.61 -14.62 -13.13
N SER A 224 2.45 -13.35 -13.54
CA SER A 224 2.29 -12.97 -14.93
C SER A 224 3.58 -13.09 -15.74
N ASP A 225 3.45 -13.26 -17.07
CA ASP A 225 4.57 -13.22 -18.03
C ASP A 225 5.00 -11.78 -18.39
N ILE A 226 4.46 -10.76 -17.69
CA ILE A 226 4.77 -9.35 -17.96
C ILE A 226 6.12 -9.03 -17.35
N ASP A 227 7.06 -8.56 -18.14
CA ASP A 227 8.41 -8.20 -17.69
C ASP A 227 8.46 -6.80 -17.09
N PHE A 228 7.70 -5.84 -17.63
CA PHE A 228 7.68 -4.46 -17.13
C PHE A 228 6.33 -3.80 -17.36
N GLU A 229 5.74 -3.26 -16.29
CA GLU A 229 4.53 -2.44 -16.38
C GLU A 229 4.25 -1.71 -15.05
N PHE A 230 3.39 -0.70 -15.13
CA PHE A 230 2.74 -0.07 -13.97
C PHE A 230 1.24 -0.33 -14.02
N PHE A 231 0.66 -0.65 -12.86
CA PHE A 231 -0.78 -0.87 -12.73
C PHE A 231 -1.38 0.00 -11.63
N ASN A 232 -2.47 0.67 -11.93
CA ASN A 232 -3.33 1.27 -10.94
C ASN A 232 -4.11 0.19 -10.20
N ILE A 233 -4.03 0.21 -8.87
CA ILE A 233 -4.74 -0.73 -8.00
C ILE A 233 -5.69 0.08 -7.11
N GLY A 234 -6.93 0.19 -7.55
CA GLY A 234 -8.06 0.88 -6.97
C GLY A 234 -9.35 0.09 -7.22
N THR A 235 -10.50 0.74 -7.17
CA THR A 235 -11.79 0.04 -7.33
C THR A 235 -12.65 0.60 -8.46
N ASP A 236 -12.24 1.70 -9.09
CA ASP A 236 -13.08 2.41 -10.06
C ASP A 236 -14.41 2.89 -9.40
N THR A 237 -14.37 3.07 -8.07
CA THR A 237 -15.50 3.50 -7.25
C THR A 237 -15.00 4.45 -6.18
N THR A 238 -15.72 5.54 -5.99
CA THR A 238 -15.28 6.60 -5.09
C THR A 238 -16.32 6.95 -4.03
N ILE A 239 -15.85 7.49 -2.91
CA ILE A 239 -16.70 8.02 -1.85
C ILE A 239 -16.06 9.28 -1.25
N SER A 240 -16.88 10.27 -0.86
CA SER A 240 -16.37 11.40 -0.10
C SER A 240 -16.02 11.01 1.34
N VAL A 241 -15.06 11.71 1.95
CA VAL A 241 -14.69 11.47 3.35
C VAL A 241 -15.86 11.74 4.30
N LEU A 242 -16.72 12.70 3.96
CA LEU A 242 -17.93 13.01 4.73
C LEU A 242 -18.96 11.87 4.62
N ASP A 243 -19.22 11.36 3.41
CA ASP A 243 -20.16 10.25 3.21
C ASP A 243 -19.64 8.97 3.90
N LEU A 244 -18.33 8.72 3.85
CA LEU A 244 -17.70 7.64 4.59
C LEU A 244 -17.93 7.76 6.10
N ALA A 245 -17.75 8.97 6.67
CA ALA A 245 -18.01 9.22 8.08
C ALA A 245 -19.47 8.95 8.45
N ASN A 246 -20.40 9.47 7.64
CA ASN A 246 -21.85 9.27 7.83
C ASN A 246 -22.24 7.80 7.71
N MET A 247 -21.65 7.07 6.77
CA MET A 247 -21.89 5.63 6.59
C MET A 247 -21.43 4.84 7.82
N ILE A 248 -20.26 5.12 8.37
CA ILE A 248 -19.74 4.46 9.60
C ILE A 248 -20.63 4.78 10.81
N ILE A 249 -21.04 6.03 10.97
CA ILE A 249 -21.98 6.44 12.02
C ILE A 249 -23.31 5.66 11.88
N LYS A 250 -23.88 5.61 10.68
CA LYS A 250 -25.12 4.87 10.42
C LYS A 250 -25.00 3.39 10.80
N PHE A 251 -23.91 2.74 10.43
CA PHE A 251 -23.70 1.31 10.78
C PHE A 251 -23.47 1.11 12.29
N SER A 252 -22.90 2.10 12.96
CA SER A 252 -22.73 2.03 14.42
C SER A 252 -24.04 2.14 15.19
N GLY A 253 -25.10 2.71 14.62
CA GLY A 253 -26.36 3.01 15.29
C GLY A 253 -26.23 4.06 16.40
N LEU A 254 -25.12 4.81 16.44
CA LEU A 254 -24.93 5.91 17.37
C LEU A 254 -25.52 7.21 16.80
N GLU A 255 -26.11 8.02 17.66
CA GLU A 255 -26.60 9.37 17.28
C GLU A 255 -25.47 10.39 17.35
N LEU A 256 -24.59 10.36 16.33
CA LEU A 256 -23.43 11.23 16.23
C LEU A 256 -23.48 12.06 14.95
N LYS A 257 -22.72 13.19 14.95
CA LYS A 257 -22.45 13.97 13.75
C LYS A 257 -20.93 14.16 13.61
N PRO A 258 -20.37 14.08 12.40
CA PRO A 258 -18.94 14.34 12.19
C PRO A 258 -18.53 15.72 12.73
N ILE A 259 -17.31 15.80 13.27
CA ILE A 259 -16.71 17.08 13.71
C ILE A 259 -15.69 17.50 12.64
N HIS A 260 -15.85 18.70 12.11
CA HIS A 260 -14.92 19.26 11.14
C HIS A 260 -13.70 19.89 11.83
N ARG A 261 -12.53 19.70 11.20
CA ARG A 261 -11.22 20.26 11.59
C ARG A 261 -10.64 21.05 10.43
N PRO A 262 -9.61 21.88 10.66
CA PRO A 262 -8.89 22.54 9.58
C PRO A 262 -8.41 21.55 8.51
N PRO A 263 -8.34 21.94 7.23
CA PRO A 263 -7.81 21.10 6.16
C PRO A 263 -6.32 20.77 6.39
N VAL A 264 -5.90 19.61 5.89
CA VAL A 264 -4.50 19.15 6.00
C VAL A 264 -3.73 19.59 4.75
N PRO A 265 -2.60 20.31 4.90
CA PRO A 265 -1.75 20.67 3.77
C PRO A 265 -1.24 19.46 3.01
N GLY A 266 -1.25 19.54 1.67
CA GLY A 266 -0.76 18.47 0.80
C GLY A 266 -1.74 17.31 0.59
N ASP A 267 -2.99 17.43 1.07
CA ASP A 267 -4.05 16.49 0.74
C ASP A 267 -4.62 16.79 -0.65
N VAL A 268 -4.83 15.75 -1.46
CA VAL A 268 -5.40 15.87 -2.82
C VAL A 268 -6.93 15.93 -2.75
N LYS A 269 -7.57 16.64 -3.70
CA LYS A 269 -9.03 16.77 -3.72
C LYS A 269 -9.73 15.48 -4.11
N THR A 270 -9.25 14.83 -5.17
CA THR A 270 -9.90 13.64 -5.70
C THR A 270 -8.88 12.58 -6.09
N THR A 271 -9.16 11.33 -5.75
CA THR A 271 -8.46 10.16 -6.28
C THR A 271 -9.48 9.17 -6.82
N GLU A 272 -9.34 8.81 -8.10
CA GLU A 272 -10.18 7.84 -8.80
C GLU A 272 -9.32 7.07 -9.79
N ALA A 273 -9.30 5.74 -9.69
CA ALA A 273 -8.46 4.88 -10.51
C ALA A 273 -9.18 4.46 -11.79
N ASP A 274 -8.54 4.60 -12.94
CA ASP A 274 -8.82 3.70 -14.06
C ASP A 274 -8.06 2.39 -13.82
N ILE A 275 -8.78 1.29 -13.67
CA ILE A 275 -8.20 -0.05 -13.45
C ILE A 275 -8.30 -0.95 -14.68
N THR A 276 -8.62 -0.39 -15.84
CA THR A 276 -8.83 -1.13 -17.10
C THR A 276 -7.58 -1.94 -17.47
N LYS A 277 -6.38 -1.37 -17.32
CA LYS A 277 -5.13 -2.06 -17.61
C LYS A 277 -4.94 -3.30 -16.73
N ALA A 278 -5.14 -3.18 -15.41
CA ALA A 278 -5.04 -4.31 -14.48
C ALA A 278 -6.11 -5.39 -14.79
N LYS A 279 -7.35 -4.99 -15.10
CA LYS A 279 -8.41 -5.92 -15.54
C LYS A 279 -8.02 -6.69 -16.80
N MET A 280 -7.44 -6.02 -17.80
CA MET A 280 -7.12 -6.63 -19.08
C MET A 280 -5.86 -7.51 -19.03
N MET A 281 -4.77 -7.01 -18.44
CA MET A 281 -3.46 -7.64 -18.49
C MET A 281 -3.23 -8.65 -17.36
N LEU A 282 -3.66 -8.34 -16.13
CA LEU A 282 -3.51 -9.22 -14.97
C LEU A 282 -4.74 -10.09 -14.71
N LYS A 283 -5.87 -9.86 -15.42
CA LYS A 283 -7.19 -10.44 -15.09
C LYS A 283 -7.62 -10.14 -13.64
N TRP A 284 -7.05 -9.09 -13.07
CA TRP A 284 -7.33 -8.63 -11.72
C TRP A 284 -8.59 -7.77 -11.68
N LYS A 285 -9.37 -7.94 -10.63
CA LYS A 285 -10.51 -7.06 -10.28
C LYS A 285 -10.66 -7.00 -8.76
N PRO A 286 -11.06 -5.86 -8.20
CA PRO A 286 -11.40 -5.77 -6.79
C PRO A 286 -12.63 -6.64 -6.50
N ALA A 287 -12.62 -7.33 -5.37
CA ALA A 287 -13.70 -8.22 -4.94
C ALA A 287 -14.42 -7.73 -3.69
N THR A 288 -13.76 -6.84 -2.91
CA THR A 288 -14.25 -6.42 -1.61
C THR A 288 -15.02 -5.10 -1.70
N SER A 289 -16.31 -5.13 -1.41
CA SER A 289 -17.12 -3.92 -1.25
C SER A 289 -16.78 -3.20 0.05
N ILE A 290 -16.43 -1.92 -0.01
CA ILE A 290 -16.16 -1.09 1.16
C ILE A 290 -17.36 -1.03 2.11
N GLU A 291 -18.58 -0.92 1.58
CA GLU A 291 -19.80 -0.87 2.38
C GLU A 291 -20.00 -2.15 3.17
N ASN A 292 -19.88 -3.32 2.52
CA ASN A 292 -20.05 -4.62 3.17
C ASN A 292 -18.96 -4.86 4.23
N TRP A 293 -17.72 -4.49 3.92
CA TRP A 293 -16.63 -4.61 4.88
C TRP A 293 -16.83 -3.71 6.10
N LEU A 294 -17.26 -2.44 5.89
CA LEU A 294 -17.52 -1.51 6.98
C LEU A 294 -18.65 -1.98 7.90
N LYS A 295 -19.71 -2.59 7.35
CA LYS A 295 -20.78 -3.19 8.16
C LYS A 295 -20.22 -4.23 9.14
N SER A 296 -19.36 -5.14 8.66
CA SER A 296 -18.71 -6.14 9.51
C SER A 296 -17.74 -5.51 10.50
N ALA A 297 -16.88 -4.61 10.05
CA ALA A 297 -15.88 -3.97 10.91
C ALA A 297 -16.48 -3.15 12.05
N VAL A 298 -17.60 -2.45 11.81
CA VAL A 298 -18.31 -1.71 12.84
C VAL A 298 -18.98 -2.65 13.86
N LEU A 299 -19.52 -3.79 13.42
CA LEU A 299 -20.08 -4.80 14.32
C LEU A 299 -19.00 -5.41 15.22
N ASP A 300 -17.82 -5.74 14.66
CA ASP A 300 -16.69 -6.27 15.43
C ASP A 300 -16.22 -5.27 16.49
N VAL A 301 -16.16 -3.98 16.13
CA VAL A 301 -15.81 -2.90 17.07
C VAL A 301 -16.81 -2.81 18.22
N LYS A 302 -18.11 -2.97 17.95
CA LYS A 302 -19.17 -2.95 18.99
C LYS A 302 -19.12 -4.15 19.92
N ASN A 303 -18.85 -5.34 19.39
CA ASN A 303 -18.79 -6.56 20.17
C ASN A 303 -17.58 -6.63 21.11
N ASN A 304 -16.62 -5.72 20.94
CA ASN A 304 -15.41 -5.59 21.76
C ASN A 304 -15.49 -4.39 22.74
N LEU A 305 -16.67 -3.75 22.89
CA LEU A 305 -17.02 -2.77 23.93
C LEU A 305 -17.62 -3.50 25.14
#